data_892d7ec7ead0768b1744290a011eda40
#
_entry.id   892d7ec7ead0768b1744290a011eda40
#
_cell.length_a   1.000
_cell.length_b   1.000
_cell.length_c   1.000
_cell.angle_alpha   90.00
_cell.angle_beta   90.00
_cell.angle_gamma   90.00
#
_symmetry.space_group_name_H-M   'P 1'
#
loop_
_entity.id
_entity.type
_entity.pdbx_description
1 polymer ?
#
loop_
_entity_poly.entity_id
_entity_poly.type
_entity_poly.pdbx_seq_one_letter_code
_entity_poly.pdbx_strand_id
1 'polypeptide(L)'
;MPAQESLSQLEIRVLDLVRNEVLQTPPGFTVTSDLFEAGLDSMAIMQLLLLLEEHFGCAIPVGSVSRANFRNARAIGALLVTQGYEVLPEEAGGPQPADAAATPVVSEPAPPAEAQASPPPEPKPAERLATLPLRDCDFFTHAFDEMLRKAGQGGHIAHSFIELDRIPDVAALKKLLLELPERFPFPIFTARLRQPSLLSLPRWEPAGRPQPLELHLWSQTGSPGRLAGHGAREFADLQTQLDDIINTSLPQQDEGWMNVRFDLVEKADGSCVFVFSWSHLIMDGIGAEFFLVELNRLLGGGGEPVPAFDLTDLADPRGWGERWKTAKVMPAFFDQVMAKPFEALGSKKLSEGRAHFQVLTLTEAQTQEAARRSAGICGPLINMPFHLACAMRAHEAVFEHRGVRPESLMCCVPVQVRKKGTRGPLFQNHLTMFFCNLLAAELGTLEAAAGSLHQQHTRFIKEKIGDAFRDLMWMMRPMPPWLHMFFINFHMKGKFSSFYHSNTGVFAPELTRFAGAAVTNAYHVPSFSDPPGTGVFANEKNGRLVLTLCWREGTMTEGERGIFIDRLMKDLGAA
;
A
#
# COMPACT_ATOMS: atom_id res chain seq x y z
N MET A 1 -40.45 -11.21 -7.71
CA MET A 1 -40.19 -9.89 -7.12
C MET A 1 -39.39 -10.14 -5.84
N PRO A 2 -38.26 -9.46 -5.58
CA PRO A 2 -37.63 -9.54 -4.27
C PRO A 2 -38.65 -9.03 -3.23
N ALA A 3 -38.69 -9.65 -2.05
CA ALA A 3 -39.53 -9.22 -0.95
C ALA A 3 -39.14 -7.76 -0.60
N GLN A 4 -40.11 -6.85 -0.55
CA GLN A 4 -39.89 -5.49 -0.08
C GLN A 4 -39.44 -5.55 1.38
N GLU A 5 -38.36 -4.86 1.70
CA GLU A 5 -37.77 -4.84 3.04
C GLU A 5 -37.98 -3.49 3.73
N SER A 6 -37.91 -3.46 5.08
CA SER A 6 -37.97 -2.21 5.84
C SER A 6 -36.65 -1.44 5.77
N LEU A 7 -36.65 -0.15 6.12
CA LEU A 7 -35.44 0.67 6.17
C LEU A 7 -34.39 0.07 7.11
N SER A 8 -34.79 -0.44 8.26
CA SER A 8 -33.88 -1.10 9.22
C SER A 8 -33.24 -2.38 8.64
N GLN A 9 -33.97 -3.15 7.84
CA GLN A 9 -33.42 -4.33 7.15
C GLN A 9 -32.44 -3.90 6.05
N LEU A 10 -32.75 -2.83 5.31
CA LEU A 10 -31.84 -2.25 4.32
C LEU A 10 -30.52 -1.79 4.98
N GLU A 11 -30.58 -1.08 6.11
CA GLU A 11 -29.40 -0.64 6.87
C GLU A 11 -28.51 -1.83 7.28
N ILE A 12 -29.12 -2.93 7.74
CA ILE A 12 -28.41 -4.16 8.11
C ILE A 12 -27.73 -4.80 6.87
N ARG A 13 -28.45 -4.92 5.75
CA ARG A 13 -27.87 -5.46 4.51
C ARG A 13 -26.71 -4.63 3.99
N VAL A 14 -26.80 -3.30 4.07
CA VAL A 14 -25.69 -2.39 3.73
C VAL A 14 -24.50 -2.65 4.67
N LEU A 15 -24.75 -2.80 5.98
CA LEU A 15 -23.69 -3.12 6.95
C LEU A 15 -23.03 -4.47 6.65
N ASP A 16 -23.83 -5.48 6.34
CA ASP A 16 -23.32 -6.82 6.01
C ASP A 16 -22.49 -6.80 4.71
N LEU A 17 -22.93 -6.05 3.69
CA LEU A 17 -22.16 -5.84 2.46
C LEU A 17 -20.80 -5.20 2.77
N VAL A 18 -20.81 -4.13 3.57
CA VAL A 18 -19.58 -3.45 3.98
C VAL A 18 -18.63 -4.39 4.72
N ARG A 19 -19.13 -5.16 5.67
CA ARG A 19 -18.33 -6.11 6.48
C ARG A 19 -17.74 -7.24 5.63
N ASN A 20 -18.54 -7.78 4.73
CA ASN A 20 -18.13 -8.96 3.97
C ASN A 20 -17.17 -8.62 2.85
N GLU A 21 -17.34 -7.45 2.19
CA GLU A 21 -16.65 -7.15 0.94
C GLU A 21 -15.64 -6.00 1.05
N VAL A 22 -15.83 -5.03 1.97
CA VAL A 22 -15.09 -3.76 1.93
C VAL A 22 -14.20 -3.56 3.15
N LEU A 23 -14.77 -3.65 4.36
CA LEU A 23 -14.10 -3.29 5.61
C LEU A 23 -13.98 -4.48 6.57
N GLN A 24 -12.87 -4.55 7.27
CA GLN A 24 -12.80 -5.34 8.49
C GLN A 24 -13.26 -4.47 9.65
N THR A 25 -14.46 -4.74 10.18
CA THR A 25 -15.03 -3.97 11.26
C THR A 25 -14.70 -4.57 12.63
N PRO A 26 -14.46 -3.73 13.67
CA PRO A 26 -14.21 -4.22 15.02
C PRO A 26 -15.47 -4.87 15.63
N PRO A 27 -15.32 -5.69 16.69
CA PRO A 27 -16.47 -6.19 17.45
C PRO A 27 -17.36 -5.05 17.93
N GLY A 28 -18.69 -5.24 17.85
CA GLY A 28 -19.67 -4.22 18.25
C GLY A 28 -19.91 -3.11 17.22
N PHE A 29 -19.35 -3.18 16.04
CA PHE A 29 -19.64 -2.24 14.95
C PHE A 29 -21.12 -2.33 14.53
N THR A 30 -21.80 -1.22 14.41
CA THR A 30 -23.26 -1.13 14.16
C THR A 30 -23.57 -0.32 12.91
N VAL A 31 -24.86 -0.26 12.52
CA VAL A 31 -25.31 0.55 11.37
C VAL A 31 -25.03 2.06 11.53
N THR A 32 -24.76 2.54 12.73
CA THR A 32 -24.44 3.95 13.03
C THR A 32 -22.95 4.22 13.22
N SER A 33 -22.11 3.18 13.25
CA SER A 33 -20.66 3.31 13.42
C SER A 33 -20.03 3.99 12.21
N ASP A 34 -19.03 4.84 12.44
CA ASP A 34 -18.38 5.64 11.38
C ASP A 34 -17.46 4.75 10.53
N LEU A 35 -17.76 4.67 9.23
CA LEU A 35 -17.02 3.85 8.25
C LEU A 35 -15.63 4.44 7.97
N PHE A 36 -15.46 5.75 8.06
CA PHE A 36 -14.16 6.39 7.82
C PHE A 36 -13.20 6.14 8.99
N GLU A 37 -13.72 6.10 10.22
CA GLU A 37 -12.93 5.69 11.38
C GLU A 37 -12.53 4.20 11.30
N ALA A 38 -13.34 3.38 10.63
CA ALA A 38 -13.03 1.99 10.34
C ALA A 38 -12.10 1.80 9.12
N GLY A 39 -11.67 2.88 8.45
CA GLY A 39 -10.71 2.84 7.36
C GLY A 39 -11.29 2.95 5.95
N LEU A 40 -12.54 3.39 5.79
CA LEU A 40 -13.13 3.64 4.46
C LEU A 40 -12.38 4.78 3.76
N ASP A 41 -11.61 4.46 2.74
CA ASP A 41 -10.86 5.40 1.91
C ASP A 41 -11.44 5.52 0.48
N SER A 42 -10.79 6.32 -0.36
CA SER A 42 -11.23 6.57 -1.74
C SER A 42 -11.35 5.31 -2.60
N MET A 43 -10.48 4.31 -2.39
CA MET A 43 -10.53 3.05 -3.12
C MET A 43 -11.70 2.17 -2.65
N ALA A 44 -11.86 2.07 -1.33
CA ALA A 44 -12.97 1.34 -0.72
C ALA A 44 -14.33 1.95 -1.08
N ILE A 45 -14.43 3.28 -1.19
CA ILE A 45 -15.65 3.98 -1.62
C ILE A 45 -15.99 3.61 -3.06
N MET A 46 -15.02 3.58 -3.97
CA MET A 46 -15.26 3.18 -5.35
C MET A 46 -15.75 1.73 -5.44
N GLN A 47 -15.15 0.84 -4.68
CA GLN A 47 -15.61 -0.55 -4.57
C GLN A 47 -17.03 -0.61 -4.00
N LEU A 48 -17.30 0.11 -2.91
CA LEU A 48 -18.61 0.15 -2.27
C LEU A 48 -19.70 0.68 -3.21
N LEU A 49 -19.43 1.76 -3.96
CA LEU A 49 -20.37 2.30 -4.95
C LEU A 49 -20.83 1.24 -5.95
N LEU A 50 -19.88 0.46 -6.47
CA LEU A 50 -20.18 -0.59 -7.45
C LEU A 50 -20.93 -1.77 -6.83
N LEU A 51 -20.56 -2.14 -5.60
CA LEU A 51 -21.29 -3.17 -4.84
C LEU A 51 -22.73 -2.73 -4.53
N LEU A 52 -22.94 -1.46 -4.20
CA LEU A 52 -24.27 -0.91 -3.98
C LEU A 52 -25.09 -0.94 -5.27
N GLU A 53 -24.50 -0.58 -6.42
CA GLU A 53 -25.15 -0.69 -7.73
C GLU A 53 -25.47 -2.16 -8.07
N GLU A 54 -24.55 -3.10 -7.82
CA GLU A 54 -24.72 -4.54 -8.10
C GLU A 54 -25.82 -5.17 -7.21
N HIS A 55 -25.81 -4.87 -5.90
CA HIS A 55 -26.69 -5.52 -4.93
C HIS A 55 -28.07 -4.88 -4.76
N PHE A 56 -28.17 -3.57 -5.00
CA PHE A 56 -29.40 -2.81 -4.80
C PHE A 56 -29.98 -2.22 -6.09
N GLY A 57 -29.26 -2.35 -7.22
CA GLY A 57 -29.72 -1.83 -8.51
C GLY A 57 -29.78 -0.30 -8.59
N CYS A 58 -29.20 0.42 -7.62
CA CYS A 58 -29.22 1.87 -7.53
C CYS A 58 -27.87 2.46 -7.90
N ALA A 59 -27.77 3.15 -9.03
CA ALA A 59 -26.59 3.91 -9.41
C ALA A 59 -26.52 5.21 -8.57
N ILE A 60 -25.46 5.39 -7.80
CA ILE A 60 -25.24 6.58 -6.99
C ILE A 60 -24.44 7.60 -7.80
N PRO A 61 -25.01 8.80 -8.10
CA PRO A 61 -24.30 9.84 -8.81
C PRO A 61 -23.05 10.30 -8.03
N VAL A 62 -21.95 10.57 -8.73
CA VAL A 62 -20.69 11.02 -8.12
C VAL A 62 -20.86 12.26 -7.22
N GLY A 63 -21.77 13.18 -7.61
CA GLY A 63 -22.12 14.35 -6.78
C GLY A 63 -22.78 14.02 -5.43
N SER A 64 -23.33 12.81 -5.27
CA SER A 64 -23.91 12.32 -4.01
C SER A 64 -22.88 11.61 -3.11
N VAL A 65 -21.64 11.39 -3.61
CA VAL A 65 -20.57 10.75 -2.86
C VAL A 65 -19.93 11.76 -1.94
N SER A 66 -20.40 11.81 -0.69
CA SER A 66 -19.93 12.74 0.32
C SER A 66 -19.65 12.01 1.64
N ARG A 67 -18.82 12.63 2.50
CA ARG A 67 -18.56 12.07 3.84
C ARG A 67 -19.84 11.92 4.66
N ALA A 68 -20.81 12.82 4.51
CA ALA A 68 -22.09 12.74 5.20
C ALA A 68 -22.90 11.52 4.75
N ASN A 69 -23.02 11.30 3.43
CA ASN A 69 -23.81 10.21 2.86
C ASN A 69 -23.17 8.84 3.03
N PHE A 70 -21.84 8.77 3.19
CA PHE A 70 -21.08 7.53 3.36
C PHE A 70 -20.53 7.35 4.78
N ARG A 71 -21.01 8.17 5.73
CA ARG A 71 -20.51 8.11 7.10
C ARG A 71 -20.75 6.76 7.78
N ASN A 72 -21.90 6.16 7.56
CA ASN A 72 -22.29 4.89 8.18
C ASN A 72 -23.34 4.16 7.33
N ALA A 73 -23.65 2.90 7.65
CA ALA A 73 -24.60 2.10 6.89
C ALA A 73 -26.02 2.70 6.86
N ARG A 74 -26.43 3.39 7.94
CA ARG A 74 -27.71 4.10 8.00
C ARG A 74 -27.77 5.24 6.99
N ALA A 75 -26.73 6.06 6.88
CA ALA A 75 -26.66 7.16 5.92
C ALA A 75 -26.68 6.64 4.47
N ILE A 76 -26.00 5.53 4.19
CA ILE A 76 -26.03 4.86 2.88
C ILE A 76 -27.42 4.31 2.58
N GLY A 77 -28.08 3.66 3.54
CA GLY A 77 -29.47 3.19 3.38
C GLY A 77 -30.43 4.34 3.03
N ALA A 78 -30.34 5.46 3.74
CA ALA A 78 -31.12 6.66 3.43
C ALA A 78 -30.81 7.23 2.03
N LEU A 79 -29.53 7.21 1.63
CA LEU A 79 -29.12 7.61 0.28
C LEU A 79 -29.74 6.71 -0.78
N LEU A 80 -29.71 5.38 -0.61
CA LEU A 80 -30.31 4.43 -1.56
C LEU A 80 -31.81 4.69 -1.74
N VAL A 81 -32.55 4.97 -0.67
CA VAL A 81 -33.98 5.33 -0.74
C VAL A 81 -34.16 6.63 -1.53
N THR A 82 -33.32 7.65 -1.35
CA THR A 82 -33.39 8.90 -2.14
C THR A 82 -33.04 8.68 -3.62
N GLN A 83 -32.30 7.63 -3.95
CA GLN A 83 -32.00 7.23 -5.34
C GLN A 83 -33.04 6.27 -5.94
N GLY A 84 -34.15 6.04 -5.26
CA GLY A 84 -35.29 5.27 -5.77
C GLY A 84 -35.35 3.80 -5.34
N TYR A 85 -34.53 3.39 -4.36
CA TYR A 85 -34.68 2.06 -3.78
C TYR A 85 -35.97 2.01 -2.94
N GLU A 86 -36.87 1.10 -3.30
CA GLU A 86 -38.18 0.98 -2.63
C GLU A 86 -38.07 0.18 -1.33
N VAL A 87 -38.47 0.78 -0.23
CA VAL A 87 -38.62 0.14 1.09
C VAL A 87 -40.07 0.17 1.53
N LEU A 88 -40.48 -0.82 2.34
CA LEU A 88 -41.76 -0.77 3.01
C LEU A 88 -41.77 0.37 4.04
N PRO A 89 -42.88 1.11 4.19
CA PRO A 89 -43.03 2.03 5.33
C PRO A 89 -42.83 1.26 6.63
N GLU A 90 -42.00 1.75 7.51
CA GLU A 90 -41.94 1.21 8.87
C GLU A 90 -43.34 1.35 9.48
N GLU A 91 -43.97 0.23 9.87
CA GLU A 91 -45.21 0.28 10.63
C GLU A 91 -44.96 1.12 11.89
N ALA A 92 -45.62 2.25 11.99
CA ALA A 92 -45.51 3.14 13.12
C ALA A 92 -45.96 2.42 14.39
N GLY A 93 -44.98 1.98 15.19
CA GLY A 93 -45.21 1.68 16.60
C GLY A 93 -45.96 0.40 16.90
N GLY A 94 -45.24 -0.71 17.02
CA GLY A 94 -45.62 -1.70 18.02
C GLY A 94 -45.50 -1.05 19.41
N PRO A 95 -46.35 -1.41 20.39
CA PRO A 95 -46.40 -0.73 21.67
C PRO A 95 -45.04 -0.85 22.40
N GLN A 96 -44.49 0.30 22.78
CA GLN A 96 -43.45 0.40 23.79
C GLN A 96 -43.86 -0.47 24.98
N PRO A 97 -43.05 -1.36 25.52
CA PRO A 97 -43.37 -2.05 26.74
C PRO A 97 -43.63 -0.99 27.82
N ALA A 98 -44.89 -0.95 28.29
CA ALA A 98 -45.28 -0.12 29.40
C ALA A 98 -44.40 -0.43 30.61
N ASP A 99 -44.09 0.64 31.35
CA ASP A 99 -43.43 0.64 32.64
C ASP A 99 -43.70 -0.63 33.44
N ALA A 100 -42.70 -1.49 33.55
CA ALA A 100 -42.70 -2.56 34.54
C ALA A 100 -42.46 -1.89 35.90
N ALA A 101 -43.52 -1.88 36.70
CA ALA A 101 -43.53 -1.42 38.06
C ALA A 101 -42.33 -1.90 38.88
N ALA A 102 -41.80 -0.98 39.67
CA ALA A 102 -40.74 -1.20 40.62
C ALA A 102 -40.96 -2.46 41.49
N THR A 103 -40.14 -3.45 41.30
CA THR A 103 -40.00 -4.58 42.24
C THR A 103 -39.03 -4.16 43.35
N PRO A 104 -39.29 -4.51 44.62
CA PRO A 104 -38.51 -4.01 45.74
C PRO A 104 -37.07 -4.52 45.72
N VAL A 105 -36.14 -3.62 46.01
CA VAL A 105 -34.72 -3.85 46.16
C VAL A 105 -34.48 -4.92 47.25
N VAL A 106 -34.11 -6.10 46.86
CA VAL A 106 -33.49 -7.08 47.76
C VAL A 106 -32.01 -6.74 47.84
N SER A 107 -31.55 -6.44 49.03
CA SER A 107 -30.16 -6.15 49.36
C SER A 107 -29.26 -7.29 48.91
N GLU A 108 -28.35 -7.00 47.97
CA GLU A 108 -27.24 -7.93 47.59
C GLU A 108 -26.33 -8.22 48.77
N PRO A 109 -25.90 -9.48 48.96
CA PRO A 109 -24.84 -9.82 49.88
C PRO A 109 -23.51 -9.28 49.38
N ALA A 110 -22.65 -8.82 50.29
CA ALA A 110 -21.31 -8.30 50.01
C ALA A 110 -20.48 -9.22 49.10
N PRO A 111 -19.67 -8.64 48.18
CA PRO A 111 -18.88 -9.43 47.26
C PRO A 111 -17.86 -10.28 48.03
N PRO A 112 -17.68 -11.55 47.63
CA PRO A 112 -16.61 -12.38 48.18
C PRO A 112 -15.26 -11.77 47.82
N ALA A 113 -14.30 -11.89 48.77
CA ALA A 113 -12.94 -11.42 48.65
C ALA A 113 -12.33 -11.78 47.28
N GLU A 114 -11.64 -10.81 46.69
CA GLU A 114 -10.89 -10.93 45.44
C GLU A 114 -10.01 -12.20 45.45
N ALA A 115 -10.45 -13.22 44.73
CA ALA A 115 -9.58 -14.30 44.32
C ALA A 115 -8.55 -13.67 43.37
N GLN A 116 -7.27 -13.70 43.74
CA GLN A 116 -6.16 -13.31 42.89
C GLN A 116 -6.32 -14.04 41.54
N ALA A 117 -6.66 -13.27 40.51
CA ALA A 117 -6.71 -13.77 39.12
C ALA A 117 -5.32 -14.31 38.78
N SER A 118 -5.25 -15.58 38.48
CA SER A 118 -4.04 -16.19 37.91
C SER A 118 -3.63 -15.37 36.69
N PRO A 119 -2.32 -15.11 36.48
CA PRO A 119 -1.87 -14.42 35.30
C PRO A 119 -2.42 -15.14 34.06
N PRO A 120 -2.83 -14.38 33.01
CA PRO A 120 -3.31 -14.98 31.77
C PRO A 120 -2.27 -15.97 31.27
N PRO A 121 -2.66 -17.15 30.74
CA PRO A 121 -1.73 -18.15 30.24
C PRO A 121 -0.83 -17.48 29.19
N GLU A 122 0.49 -17.69 29.29
CA GLU A 122 1.43 -17.26 28.27
C GLU A 122 0.93 -17.73 26.90
N PRO A 123 0.91 -16.86 25.88
CA PRO A 123 0.48 -17.27 24.55
C PRO A 123 1.34 -18.44 24.11
N LYS A 124 0.69 -19.56 23.76
CA LYS A 124 1.37 -20.74 23.19
C LYS A 124 2.23 -20.27 22.03
N PRO A 125 3.51 -20.68 21.92
CA PRO A 125 4.33 -20.36 20.78
C PRO A 125 3.56 -20.73 19.50
N ALA A 126 3.43 -19.79 18.57
CA ALA A 126 2.80 -20.06 17.28
C ALA A 126 3.52 -21.25 16.63
N GLU A 127 2.75 -22.22 16.13
CA GLU A 127 3.31 -23.40 15.46
C GLU A 127 4.26 -22.92 14.33
N ARG A 128 5.55 -23.33 14.41
CA ARG A 128 6.56 -22.89 13.44
C ARG A 128 6.27 -23.52 12.09
N LEU A 129 6.18 -22.69 11.07
CA LEU A 129 6.04 -23.12 9.70
C LEU A 129 7.39 -23.62 9.16
N ALA A 130 7.39 -24.82 8.57
CA ALA A 130 8.59 -25.38 7.95
C ALA A 130 8.94 -24.70 6.61
N THR A 131 7.92 -24.32 5.85
CA THR A 131 8.03 -23.61 4.56
C THR A 131 6.85 -22.69 4.38
N LEU A 132 7.01 -21.67 3.52
CA LEU A 132 5.94 -20.76 3.14
C LEU A 132 5.87 -20.68 1.61
N PRO A 133 4.75 -21.04 0.96
CA PRO A 133 4.63 -20.94 -0.49
C PRO A 133 4.56 -19.49 -0.96
N LEU A 134 5.00 -19.25 -2.20
CA LEU A 134 4.86 -17.98 -2.88
C LEU A 134 3.39 -17.75 -3.25
N ARG A 135 2.85 -16.57 -2.98
CA ARG A 135 1.49 -16.18 -3.36
C ARG A 135 1.39 -15.75 -4.82
N ASP A 136 0.17 -15.42 -5.25
CA ASP A 136 -0.16 -14.94 -6.60
C ASP A 136 0.72 -13.77 -7.05
N CYS A 137 0.59 -12.60 -6.42
CA CYS A 137 1.34 -11.40 -6.80
C CYS A 137 2.82 -11.44 -6.40
N ASP A 138 3.23 -12.26 -5.43
CA ASP A 138 4.63 -12.48 -5.10
C ASP A 138 5.42 -13.04 -6.30
N PHE A 139 4.75 -13.76 -7.20
CA PHE A 139 5.40 -14.26 -8.41
C PHE A 139 5.83 -13.15 -9.36
N PHE A 140 4.98 -12.12 -9.54
CA PHE A 140 5.36 -10.94 -10.32
C PHE A 140 6.54 -10.21 -9.69
N THR A 141 6.52 -9.99 -8.38
CA THR A 141 7.64 -9.35 -7.66
C THR A 141 8.92 -10.18 -7.75
N HIS A 142 8.82 -11.52 -7.72
CA HIS A 142 9.97 -12.41 -7.90
C HIS A 142 10.59 -12.29 -9.30
N ALA A 143 9.78 -12.32 -10.34
CA ALA A 143 10.26 -12.15 -11.70
C ALA A 143 10.91 -10.77 -11.92
N PHE A 144 10.34 -9.73 -11.31
CA PHE A 144 10.87 -8.38 -11.35
C PHE A 144 12.19 -8.26 -10.58
N ASP A 145 12.31 -8.87 -9.39
CA ASP A 145 13.56 -8.92 -8.61
C ASP A 145 14.70 -9.56 -9.40
N GLU A 146 14.43 -10.70 -10.04
CA GLU A 146 15.44 -11.38 -10.86
C GLU A 146 15.89 -10.51 -12.05
N MET A 147 14.96 -9.81 -12.69
CA MET A 147 15.28 -8.87 -13.76
C MET A 147 16.18 -7.73 -13.27
N LEU A 148 15.86 -7.09 -12.15
CA LEU A 148 16.65 -6.00 -11.58
C LEU A 148 18.06 -6.46 -11.19
N ARG A 149 18.20 -7.66 -10.62
CA ARG A 149 19.50 -8.23 -10.27
C ARG A 149 20.35 -8.50 -11.50
N LYS A 150 19.76 -9.09 -12.54
CA LYS A 150 20.44 -9.32 -13.83
C LYS A 150 20.89 -8.02 -14.50
N ALA A 151 20.19 -6.93 -14.24
CA ALA A 151 20.53 -5.59 -14.71
C ALA A 151 21.54 -4.84 -13.83
N GLY A 152 22.05 -5.45 -12.77
CA GLY A 152 22.97 -4.79 -11.82
C GLY A 152 22.29 -3.77 -10.89
N GLN A 153 20.96 -3.73 -10.84
CA GLN A 153 20.19 -2.75 -10.07
C GLN A 153 19.90 -3.19 -8.62
N GLY A 154 20.61 -4.18 -8.09
CA GLY A 154 20.57 -4.58 -6.69
C GLY A 154 19.40 -5.49 -6.29
N GLY A 155 18.34 -5.58 -7.09
CA GLY A 155 17.11 -6.34 -6.83
C GLY A 155 15.91 -5.47 -6.50
N HIS A 156 14.77 -6.11 -6.21
CA HIS A 156 13.52 -5.42 -5.90
C HIS A 156 13.47 -5.06 -4.42
N ILE A 157 14.18 -3.98 -4.04
CA ILE A 157 14.31 -3.50 -2.66
C ILE A 157 13.52 -2.20 -2.54
N ALA A 158 12.63 -2.13 -1.56
CA ALA A 158 11.90 -0.93 -1.20
C ALA A 158 12.35 -0.41 0.17
N HIS A 159 12.08 0.87 0.43
CA HIS A 159 12.53 1.56 1.62
C HIS A 159 11.40 2.39 2.21
N SER A 160 11.26 2.35 3.55
CA SER A 160 10.45 3.29 4.33
C SER A 160 11.36 4.18 5.15
N PHE A 161 11.15 5.48 5.05
CA PHE A 161 11.84 6.50 5.80
C PHE A 161 10.92 7.05 6.88
N ILE A 162 11.40 7.12 8.12
CA ILE A 162 10.72 7.75 9.25
C ILE A 162 11.63 8.85 9.78
N GLU A 163 11.23 10.10 9.60
CA GLU A 163 11.93 11.24 10.18
C GLU A 163 11.50 11.43 11.63
N LEU A 164 12.48 11.60 12.51
CA LEU A 164 12.31 11.68 13.95
C LEU A 164 12.86 13.01 14.49
N ASP A 165 12.17 13.59 15.46
CA ASP A 165 12.59 14.84 16.12
C ASP A 165 13.92 14.73 16.87
N ARG A 166 14.31 13.51 17.22
CA ARG A 166 15.55 13.19 17.98
C ARG A 166 15.94 11.74 17.78
N ILE A 167 17.11 11.37 18.28
CA ILE A 167 17.57 9.98 18.30
C ILE A 167 16.63 9.13 19.17
N PRO A 168 16.12 8.00 18.64
CA PRO A 168 15.33 7.04 19.40
C PRO A 168 16.17 6.23 20.38
N ASP A 169 15.55 5.36 21.17
CA ASP A 169 16.27 4.43 22.05
C ASP A 169 17.02 3.37 21.22
N VAL A 170 18.28 3.67 20.91
CA VAL A 170 19.18 2.81 20.11
C VAL A 170 19.42 1.46 20.78
N ALA A 171 19.53 1.43 22.13
CA ALA A 171 19.80 0.20 22.86
C ALA A 171 18.61 -0.75 22.79
N ALA A 172 17.41 -0.24 23.01
CA ALA A 172 16.17 -1.01 22.87
C ALA A 172 15.97 -1.51 21.43
N LEU A 173 16.23 -0.67 20.43
CA LEU A 173 16.17 -1.07 19.01
C LEU A 173 17.15 -2.20 18.69
N LYS A 174 18.44 -2.06 19.05
CA LYS A 174 19.44 -3.10 18.82
C LYS A 174 19.04 -4.42 19.48
N LYS A 175 18.58 -4.36 20.74
CA LYS A 175 18.12 -5.56 21.46
C LYS A 175 16.93 -6.23 20.75
N LEU A 176 15.92 -5.44 20.39
CA LEU A 176 14.73 -5.99 19.71
C LEU A 176 15.09 -6.62 18.37
N LEU A 177 15.97 -5.99 17.56
CA LEU A 177 16.36 -6.53 16.26
C LEU A 177 17.04 -7.89 16.38
N LEU A 178 17.85 -8.13 17.41
CA LEU A 178 18.45 -9.44 17.68
C LEU A 178 17.41 -10.52 17.99
N GLU A 179 16.33 -10.15 18.68
CA GLU A 179 15.24 -11.06 19.06
C GLU A 179 14.17 -11.23 17.99
N LEU A 180 14.11 -10.29 17.03
CA LEU A 180 13.01 -10.16 16.07
C LEU A 180 12.75 -11.42 15.23
N PRO A 181 13.76 -12.15 14.71
CA PRO A 181 13.54 -13.37 13.94
C PRO A 181 12.79 -14.47 14.70
N GLU A 182 12.90 -14.49 16.03
CA GLU A 182 12.24 -15.47 16.89
C GLU A 182 10.78 -15.10 17.24
N ARG A 183 10.39 -13.85 16.96
CA ARG A 183 9.04 -13.33 17.27
C ARG A 183 7.97 -13.75 16.27
N PHE A 184 8.36 -14.25 15.10
CA PHE A 184 7.44 -14.66 14.04
C PHE A 184 7.43 -16.17 13.83
N PRO A 185 6.30 -16.76 13.37
CA PRO A 185 6.17 -18.21 13.18
C PRO A 185 7.05 -18.76 12.03
N PHE A 186 7.63 -17.89 11.23
CA PHE A 186 8.55 -18.23 10.14
C PHE A 186 9.67 -17.16 10.05
N PRO A 187 10.95 -17.55 9.89
CA PRO A 187 12.10 -16.63 9.89
C PRO A 187 12.25 -15.89 8.56
N ILE A 188 11.22 -15.17 8.14
CA ILE A 188 11.12 -14.53 6.80
C ILE A 188 12.27 -13.54 6.51
N PHE A 189 12.84 -12.89 7.53
CA PHE A 189 13.93 -11.92 7.35
C PHE A 189 15.22 -12.54 6.85
N THR A 190 15.42 -13.83 7.10
CA THR A 190 16.61 -14.58 6.70
C THR A 190 16.25 -15.80 5.84
N ALA A 191 14.96 -15.94 5.47
CA ALA A 191 14.50 -17.03 4.64
C ALA A 191 14.95 -16.86 3.18
N ARG A 192 15.11 -17.97 2.51
CA ARG A 192 15.56 -18.06 1.12
C ARG A 192 14.42 -18.55 0.24
N LEU A 193 14.19 -17.88 -0.88
CA LEU A 193 13.24 -18.34 -1.87
C LEU A 193 13.90 -19.42 -2.74
N ARG A 194 13.26 -20.58 -2.84
CA ARG A 194 13.74 -21.69 -3.67
C ARG A 194 12.64 -22.23 -4.58
N GLN A 195 13.04 -22.57 -5.80
CA GLN A 195 12.23 -23.34 -6.73
C GLN A 195 12.94 -24.71 -6.93
N PRO A 196 12.44 -25.79 -6.28
CA PRO A 196 13.13 -27.08 -6.27
C PRO A 196 13.30 -27.73 -7.65
N SER A 197 12.38 -27.46 -8.58
CA SER A 197 12.46 -27.93 -9.97
C SER A 197 11.82 -26.92 -10.92
N LEU A 198 12.07 -27.06 -12.22
CA LEU A 198 11.69 -26.09 -13.27
C LEU A 198 10.19 -25.70 -13.26
N LEU A 199 9.30 -26.61 -12.86
CA LEU A 199 7.86 -26.40 -12.84
C LEU A 199 7.25 -26.54 -11.44
N SER A 200 8.07 -26.56 -10.38
CA SER A 200 7.58 -26.57 -9.00
C SER A 200 7.22 -25.18 -8.54
N LEU A 201 6.31 -25.10 -7.56
CA LEU A 201 6.00 -23.84 -6.90
C LEU A 201 7.21 -23.34 -6.11
N PRO A 202 7.63 -22.08 -6.31
CA PRO A 202 8.62 -21.45 -5.45
C PRO A 202 8.10 -21.39 -4.00
N ARG A 203 8.99 -21.59 -3.05
CA ARG A 203 8.68 -21.53 -1.63
C ARG A 203 9.81 -20.93 -0.83
N TRP A 204 9.48 -20.28 0.25
CA TRP A 204 10.43 -19.82 1.24
C TRP A 204 10.87 -20.98 2.14
N GLU A 205 12.17 -21.09 2.35
CA GLU A 205 12.78 -22.05 3.26
C GLU A 205 13.68 -21.29 4.24
N PRO A 206 13.74 -21.70 5.52
CA PRO A 206 14.69 -21.11 6.46
C PRO A 206 16.13 -21.23 5.94
N ALA A 207 16.93 -20.17 6.08
CA ALA A 207 18.36 -20.27 5.80
C ALA A 207 19.04 -21.16 6.85
N GLY A 208 20.03 -21.93 6.43
CA GLY A 208 20.74 -22.87 7.32
C GLY A 208 21.49 -22.20 8.48
N ARG A 209 21.91 -20.94 8.32
CA ARG A 209 22.51 -20.09 9.35
C ARG A 209 21.90 -18.70 9.29
N PRO A 210 20.88 -18.40 10.11
CA PRO A 210 20.33 -17.06 10.17
C PRO A 210 21.39 -16.08 10.68
N GLN A 211 21.54 -14.95 9.97
CA GLN A 211 22.38 -13.85 10.42
C GLN A 211 21.59 -12.97 11.41
N PRO A 212 22.25 -12.37 12.40
CA PRO A 212 21.60 -11.42 13.30
C PRO A 212 21.16 -10.18 12.50
N LEU A 213 20.01 -9.62 12.85
CA LEU A 213 19.58 -8.34 12.30
C LEU A 213 20.34 -7.21 12.99
N GLU A 214 21.01 -6.39 12.19
CA GLU A 214 21.85 -5.29 12.69
C GLU A 214 21.23 -3.93 12.39
N LEU A 215 21.45 -2.98 13.31
CA LEU A 215 21.16 -1.57 13.11
C LEU A 215 22.44 -0.84 12.68
N HIS A 216 22.48 -0.40 11.43
CA HIS A 216 23.58 0.40 10.90
C HIS A 216 23.41 1.85 11.33
N LEU A 217 24.47 2.44 11.92
CA LEU A 217 24.44 3.79 12.47
C LEU A 217 25.32 4.73 11.67
N TRP A 218 24.77 5.91 11.37
CA TRP A 218 25.40 6.96 10.57
C TRP A 218 25.26 8.31 11.27
N SER A 219 26.31 9.11 11.32
CA SER A 219 26.30 10.42 11.95
C SER A 219 26.85 11.46 10.99
N GLN A 220 26.05 12.48 10.69
CA GLN A 220 26.46 13.56 9.78
C GLN A 220 27.55 14.41 10.45
N THR A 221 28.60 14.78 9.70
CA THR A 221 29.63 15.70 10.18
C THR A 221 28.99 17.01 10.63
N GLY A 222 29.36 17.45 11.85
CA GLY A 222 28.76 18.63 12.47
C GLY A 222 27.47 18.37 13.26
N SER A 223 26.99 17.13 13.31
CA SER A 223 25.90 16.73 14.19
C SER A 223 26.34 16.76 15.68
N PRO A 224 25.41 16.70 16.65
CA PRO A 224 25.74 16.56 18.06
C PRO A 224 26.55 15.32 18.40
N GLY A 225 26.73 14.39 17.45
CA GLY A 225 27.55 13.17 17.60
C GLY A 225 27.00 12.14 18.61
N ARG A 226 25.71 12.16 18.88
CA ARG A 226 25.09 11.27 19.85
C ARG A 226 25.16 9.80 19.44
N LEU A 227 25.13 9.51 18.12
CA LEU A 227 25.30 8.16 17.60
C LEU A 227 26.78 7.73 17.56
N ALA A 228 27.74 8.66 17.60
CA ALA A 228 29.17 8.33 17.64
C ALA A 228 29.53 7.41 18.82
N GLY A 229 28.93 7.67 20.00
CA GLY A 229 29.07 6.81 21.20
C GLY A 229 28.54 5.38 21.04
N HIS A 230 27.74 5.13 19.98
CA HIS A 230 27.21 3.80 19.62
C HIS A 230 27.95 3.15 18.44
N GLY A 231 29.06 3.77 17.95
CA GLY A 231 29.86 3.26 16.84
C GLY A 231 29.32 3.64 15.46
N ALA A 232 28.68 4.81 15.34
CA ALA A 232 28.21 5.31 14.05
C ALA A 232 29.38 5.64 13.10
N ARG A 233 29.15 5.44 11.80
CA ARG A 233 30.06 5.87 10.73
C ARG A 233 29.74 7.32 10.37
N GLU A 234 30.78 8.13 10.14
CA GLU A 234 30.61 9.54 9.74
C GLU A 234 30.37 9.66 8.23
N PHE A 235 29.58 10.67 7.85
CA PHE A 235 29.34 11.06 6.47
C PHE A 235 29.18 12.59 6.36
N ALA A 236 29.41 13.17 5.18
CA ALA A 236 29.40 14.62 4.99
C ALA A 236 28.02 15.12 4.49
N ASP A 237 27.51 14.56 3.41
CA ASP A 237 26.28 15.02 2.72
C ASP A 237 25.12 14.05 2.95
N LEU A 238 24.00 14.58 3.48
CA LEU A 238 22.84 13.80 3.85
C LEU A 238 22.20 13.11 2.65
N GLN A 239 21.97 13.84 1.54
CA GLN A 239 21.30 13.25 0.39
C GLN A 239 22.14 12.14 -0.24
N THR A 240 23.43 12.35 -0.36
CA THR A 240 24.37 11.31 -0.83
C THR A 240 24.33 10.06 0.05
N GLN A 241 24.30 10.22 1.38
CA GLN A 241 24.20 9.08 2.31
C GLN A 241 22.87 8.34 2.17
N LEU A 242 21.76 9.06 2.01
CA LEU A 242 20.45 8.44 1.81
C LEU A 242 20.36 7.74 0.45
N ASP A 243 20.94 8.33 -0.60
CA ASP A 243 21.08 7.70 -1.91
C ASP A 243 21.96 6.44 -1.84
N ASP A 244 23.05 6.44 -1.04
CA ASP A 244 23.88 5.25 -0.81
C ASP A 244 23.09 4.12 -0.13
N ILE A 245 22.24 4.46 0.85
CA ILE A 245 21.38 3.47 1.52
C ILE A 245 20.43 2.81 0.52
N ILE A 246 19.73 3.58 -0.31
CA ILE A 246 18.75 3.01 -1.27
C ILE A 246 19.42 2.22 -2.41
N ASN A 247 20.70 2.46 -2.69
CA ASN A 247 21.48 1.71 -3.68
C ASN A 247 22.24 0.52 -3.08
N THR A 248 22.15 0.31 -1.77
CA THR A 248 22.81 -0.83 -1.12
C THR A 248 21.99 -2.09 -1.30
N SER A 249 22.56 -3.09 -1.94
CA SER A 249 21.95 -4.42 -2.12
C SER A 249 21.82 -5.15 -0.77
N LEU A 250 20.75 -5.94 -0.63
CA LEU A 250 20.62 -6.89 0.47
C LEU A 250 21.51 -8.12 0.20
N PRO A 251 22.23 -8.64 1.21
CA PRO A 251 23.03 -9.84 1.03
C PRO A 251 22.16 -11.05 0.66
N GLN A 252 22.52 -11.74 -0.43
CA GLN A 252 21.81 -12.94 -0.89
C GLN A 252 22.79 -14.04 -1.33
N GLN A 253 23.89 -14.17 -0.60
CA GLN A 253 24.84 -15.26 -0.78
C GLN A 253 24.56 -16.38 0.22
N ASP A 254 25.03 -17.57 -0.07
CA ASP A 254 24.73 -18.78 0.71
C ASP A 254 25.07 -18.66 2.22
N GLU A 255 26.00 -17.80 2.59
CA GLU A 255 26.46 -17.61 3.95
C GLU A 255 25.81 -16.41 4.69
N GLY A 256 24.96 -15.63 4.03
CA GLY A 256 24.44 -14.40 4.62
C GLY A 256 23.15 -13.89 3.98
N TRP A 257 22.16 -14.76 3.80
CA TRP A 257 20.89 -14.33 3.19
C TRP A 257 20.09 -13.41 4.11
N MET A 258 19.82 -12.18 3.66
CA MET A 258 19.03 -11.17 4.37
C MET A 258 17.98 -10.57 3.46
N ASN A 259 16.75 -10.45 3.97
CA ASN A 259 15.64 -9.82 3.26
C ASN A 259 15.31 -8.42 3.79
N VAL A 260 16.01 -7.95 4.81
CA VAL A 260 15.79 -6.64 5.44
C VAL A 260 17.12 -6.00 5.86
N ARG A 261 17.08 -4.67 6.00
CA ARG A 261 18.18 -3.87 6.55
C ARG A 261 17.59 -2.68 7.33
N PHE A 262 18.26 -2.29 8.40
CA PHE A 262 17.87 -1.18 9.25
C PHE A 262 19.02 -0.18 9.36
N ASP A 263 18.75 1.08 9.04
CA ASP A 263 19.71 2.16 9.14
C ASP A 263 19.13 3.28 10.03
N LEU A 264 19.96 3.93 10.82
CA LEU A 264 19.62 5.12 11.59
C LEU A 264 20.65 6.21 11.30
N VAL A 265 20.18 7.34 10.79
CA VAL A 265 21.00 8.44 10.28
C VAL A 265 20.76 9.67 11.13
N GLU A 266 21.78 10.12 11.89
CA GLU A 266 21.76 11.39 12.64
C GLU A 266 22.08 12.53 11.71
N LYS A 267 21.21 13.56 11.67
CA LYS A 267 21.38 14.76 10.85
C LYS A 267 22.16 15.85 11.63
N ALA A 268 22.66 16.85 10.91
CA ALA A 268 23.42 17.96 11.48
C ALA A 268 22.66 18.74 12.58
N ASP A 269 21.34 18.80 12.50
CA ASP A 269 20.46 19.45 13.49
C ASP A 269 20.14 18.59 14.72
N GLY A 270 20.66 17.35 14.78
CA GLY A 270 20.41 16.39 15.85
C GLY A 270 19.10 15.63 15.75
N SER A 271 18.27 15.90 14.75
CA SER A 271 17.16 15.03 14.36
C SER A 271 17.69 13.78 13.65
N CYS A 272 16.86 12.77 13.41
CA CYS A 272 17.35 11.61 12.69
C CYS A 272 16.33 11.01 11.73
N VAL A 273 16.81 10.11 10.87
CA VAL A 273 16.01 9.34 9.93
C VAL A 273 16.25 7.86 10.22
N PHE A 274 15.19 7.14 10.52
CA PHE A 274 15.21 5.68 10.54
C PHE A 274 14.79 5.17 9.17
N VAL A 275 15.62 4.29 8.58
CA VAL A 275 15.36 3.69 7.27
C VAL A 275 15.18 2.20 7.43
N PHE A 276 14.03 1.71 7.03
CA PHE A 276 13.72 0.28 6.91
C PHE A 276 13.76 -0.09 5.43
N SER A 277 14.72 -0.93 5.05
CA SER A 277 14.86 -1.46 3.69
C SER A 277 14.47 -2.93 3.68
N TRP A 278 13.67 -3.34 2.69
CA TRP A 278 13.25 -4.74 2.60
C TRP A 278 13.19 -5.22 1.15
N SER A 279 13.40 -6.52 0.96
CA SER A 279 13.07 -7.19 -0.30
C SER A 279 11.55 -7.13 -0.51
N HIS A 280 11.10 -6.52 -1.59
CA HIS A 280 9.67 -6.43 -1.91
C HIS A 280 9.01 -7.81 -2.14
N LEU A 281 9.83 -8.87 -2.22
CA LEU A 281 9.37 -10.26 -2.23
C LEU A 281 8.69 -10.68 -0.94
N ILE A 282 9.05 -10.09 0.21
CA ILE A 282 8.54 -10.53 1.51
C ILE A 282 7.31 -9.73 1.96
N MET A 283 7.13 -8.50 1.48
CA MET A 283 5.96 -7.66 1.81
C MET A 283 5.81 -6.49 0.84
N ASP A 284 4.59 -5.98 0.72
CA ASP A 284 4.27 -4.73 0.04
C ASP A 284 4.43 -3.50 0.97
N GLY A 285 4.23 -2.28 0.42
CA GLY A 285 4.39 -1.03 1.17
C GLY A 285 3.47 -0.94 2.40
N ILE A 286 2.21 -1.35 2.28
CA ILE A 286 1.26 -1.37 3.43
C ILE A 286 1.67 -2.41 4.48
N GLY A 287 2.17 -3.57 4.03
CA GLY A 287 2.77 -4.56 4.93
C GLY A 287 3.96 -4.00 5.71
N ALA A 288 4.80 -3.19 5.04
CA ALA A 288 5.91 -2.50 5.68
C ALA A 288 5.44 -1.44 6.69
N GLU A 289 4.38 -0.69 6.40
CA GLU A 289 3.78 0.23 7.37
C GLU A 289 3.25 -0.52 8.61
N PHE A 290 2.52 -1.61 8.42
CA PHE A 290 2.07 -2.46 9.52
C PHE A 290 3.25 -3.05 10.32
N PHE A 291 4.31 -3.46 9.65
CA PHE A 291 5.52 -3.96 10.30
C PHE A 291 6.19 -2.88 11.17
N LEU A 292 6.27 -1.63 10.71
CA LEU A 292 6.82 -0.52 11.48
C LEU A 292 5.98 -0.20 12.71
N VAL A 293 4.66 -0.28 12.61
CA VAL A 293 3.73 -0.15 13.74
C VAL A 293 3.96 -1.31 14.73
N GLU A 294 4.07 -2.54 14.25
CA GLU A 294 4.33 -3.73 15.08
C GLU A 294 5.70 -3.66 15.75
N LEU A 295 6.73 -3.20 15.03
CA LEU A 295 8.06 -2.98 15.59
C LEU A 295 8.01 -1.99 16.77
N ASN A 296 7.29 -0.88 16.58
CA ASN A 296 7.10 0.12 17.64
C ASN A 296 6.27 -0.43 18.83
N ARG A 297 5.25 -1.25 18.56
CA ARG A 297 4.49 -1.97 19.60
C ARG A 297 5.37 -2.89 20.43
N LEU A 298 6.24 -3.64 19.78
CA LEU A 298 7.20 -4.54 20.46
C LEU A 298 8.21 -3.78 21.33
N LEU A 299 8.64 -2.59 20.88
CA LEU A 299 9.49 -1.68 21.67
C LEU A 299 8.76 -1.13 22.89
N GLY A 300 7.47 -0.85 22.78
CA GLY A 300 6.63 -0.34 23.87
C GLY A 300 6.14 -1.43 24.84
N GLY A 301 6.33 -2.71 24.53
CA GLY A 301 5.97 -3.84 25.38
C GLY A 301 4.45 -4.09 25.52
N GLY A 302 3.59 -3.56 24.63
CA GLY A 302 2.14 -3.66 24.77
C GLY A 302 1.35 -3.86 23.48
N GLY A 303 0.05 -4.19 23.61
CA GLY A 303 -0.93 -4.33 22.51
C GLY A 303 -1.06 -5.75 21.94
N GLU A 304 -2.13 -5.96 21.16
CA GLU A 304 -2.39 -7.24 20.50
C GLU A 304 -1.42 -7.46 19.32
N PRO A 305 -0.89 -8.68 19.13
CA PRO A 305 -0.01 -8.99 18.01
C PRO A 305 -0.79 -8.93 16.69
N VAL A 306 -0.11 -8.45 15.64
CA VAL A 306 -0.66 -8.39 14.29
C VAL A 306 -0.41 -9.72 13.57
N PRO A 307 -1.37 -10.25 12.75
CA PRO A 307 -1.13 -11.43 11.95
C PRO A 307 0.09 -11.27 11.03
N ALA A 308 1.04 -12.20 11.12
CA ALA A 308 2.26 -12.14 10.33
C ALA A 308 2.00 -12.55 8.86
N PHE A 309 1.28 -13.63 8.64
CA PHE A 309 1.03 -14.22 7.33
C PHE A 309 -0.46 -14.49 7.11
N ASP A 310 -0.87 -14.41 5.86
CA ASP A 310 -2.16 -14.91 5.41
C ASP A 310 -1.98 -16.28 4.75
N LEU A 311 -2.53 -17.30 5.36
CA LEU A 311 -2.48 -18.67 4.87
C LEU A 311 -3.79 -19.12 4.19
N THR A 312 -4.75 -18.22 4.01
CA THR A 312 -6.07 -18.56 3.45
C THR A 312 -6.00 -19.00 1.99
N ASP A 313 -5.05 -18.48 1.21
CA ASP A 313 -4.81 -18.89 -0.18
C ASP A 313 -4.41 -20.39 -0.29
N LEU A 314 -3.84 -20.95 0.77
CA LEU A 314 -3.50 -22.37 0.81
C LEU A 314 -4.76 -23.24 0.89
N ALA A 315 -5.84 -22.70 1.43
CA ALA A 315 -7.13 -23.36 1.58
C ALA A 315 -8.10 -23.03 0.43
N ASP A 316 -7.74 -22.17 -0.52
CA ASP A 316 -8.59 -21.79 -1.66
C ASP A 316 -8.82 -23.02 -2.56
N PRO A 317 -10.06 -23.55 -2.61
CA PRO A 317 -10.37 -24.77 -3.35
C PRO A 317 -10.38 -24.60 -4.87
N ARG A 318 -10.27 -23.37 -5.38
CA ARG A 318 -10.34 -23.09 -6.82
C ARG A 318 -9.16 -23.71 -7.55
N GLY A 319 -9.48 -24.59 -8.51
CA GLY A 319 -8.51 -25.23 -9.39
C GLY A 319 -8.17 -24.37 -10.62
N TRP A 320 -7.24 -24.86 -11.45
CA TRP A 320 -6.80 -24.23 -12.70
C TRP A 320 -7.96 -23.85 -13.63
N GLY A 321 -8.97 -24.71 -13.78
CA GLY A 321 -10.10 -24.47 -14.67
C GLY A 321 -10.99 -23.30 -14.24
N GLU A 322 -11.18 -23.11 -12.95
CA GLU A 322 -11.96 -22.00 -12.41
C GLU A 322 -11.20 -20.68 -12.53
N ARG A 323 -9.92 -20.68 -12.16
CA ARG A 323 -9.06 -19.49 -12.30
C ARG A 323 -8.90 -19.07 -13.76
N TRP A 324 -8.81 -20.03 -14.70
CA TRP A 324 -8.77 -19.71 -16.13
C TRP A 324 -10.03 -19.00 -16.61
N LYS A 325 -11.22 -19.35 -16.09
CA LYS A 325 -12.46 -18.64 -16.45
C LYS A 325 -12.39 -17.15 -16.16
N THR A 326 -11.72 -16.76 -15.07
CA THR A 326 -11.50 -15.36 -14.70
C THR A 326 -10.33 -14.77 -15.48
N ALA A 327 -9.19 -15.44 -15.49
CA ALA A 327 -7.94 -14.95 -16.08
C ALA A 327 -7.98 -14.76 -17.61
N LYS A 328 -8.82 -15.50 -18.34
CA LYS A 328 -8.88 -15.48 -19.81
C LYS A 328 -9.21 -14.13 -20.45
N VAL A 329 -9.68 -13.16 -19.68
CA VAL A 329 -9.96 -11.79 -20.15
C VAL A 329 -8.67 -10.95 -20.26
N MET A 330 -7.60 -11.35 -19.56
CA MET A 330 -6.37 -10.56 -19.47
C MET A 330 -5.65 -10.32 -20.80
N PRO A 331 -5.50 -11.28 -21.73
CA PRO A 331 -4.89 -11.00 -23.02
C PRO A 331 -5.59 -9.87 -23.79
N ALA A 332 -6.91 -9.92 -23.93
CA ALA A 332 -7.66 -8.87 -24.60
C ALA A 332 -7.58 -7.52 -23.87
N PHE A 333 -7.54 -7.54 -22.55
CA PHE A 333 -7.34 -6.34 -21.73
C PHE A 333 -5.96 -5.72 -22.00
N PHE A 334 -4.89 -6.51 -22.00
CA PHE A 334 -3.54 -6.03 -22.32
C PHE A 334 -3.46 -5.48 -23.75
N ASP A 335 -4.03 -6.17 -24.72
CA ASP A 335 -4.06 -5.69 -26.10
C ASP A 335 -4.72 -4.30 -26.20
N GLN A 336 -5.78 -4.07 -25.42
CA GLN A 336 -6.47 -2.78 -25.37
C GLN A 336 -5.62 -1.69 -24.71
N VAL A 337 -5.03 -1.96 -23.52
CA VAL A 337 -4.20 -0.99 -22.80
C VAL A 337 -2.96 -0.62 -23.61
N MET A 338 -2.44 -1.56 -24.39
CA MET A 338 -1.21 -1.42 -25.17
C MET A 338 -1.47 -1.14 -26.66
N ALA A 339 -2.71 -0.82 -27.03
CA ALA A 339 -3.09 -0.55 -28.42
C ALA A 339 -2.31 0.61 -29.05
N LYS A 340 -1.85 1.56 -28.21
CA LYS A 340 -1.00 2.68 -28.62
C LYS A 340 0.39 2.57 -28.03
N PRO A 341 1.44 2.93 -28.79
CA PRO A 341 2.79 3.00 -28.26
C PRO A 341 2.87 4.04 -27.15
N PHE A 342 3.50 3.66 -26.05
CA PHE A 342 3.81 4.58 -24.96
C PHE A 342 5.32 4.80 -24.83
N GLU A 343 5.72 5.95 -24.30
CA GLU A 343 7.12 6.31 -24.11
C GLU A 343 7.45 6.44 -22.60
N ALA A 344 8.74 6.30 -22.29
CA ALA A 344 9.32 6.50 -20.97
C ALA A 344 10.47 7.49 -21.07
N LEU A 345 10.74 8.24 -20.00
CA LEU A 345 11.84 9.22 -19.95
C LEU A 345 13.21 8.54 -19.87
N GLY A 346 13.26 7.33 -19.33
CA GLY A 346 14.47 6.56 -19.14
C GLY A 346 15.07 5.97 -20.42
N SER A 347 16.08 5.15 -20.25
CA SER A 347 16.78 4.49 -21.33
C SER A 347 15.89 3.47 -22.05
N LYS A 348 16.27 3.10 -23.27
CA LYS A 348 15.59 2.04 -24.03
C LYS A 348 16.02 0.61 -23.63
N LYS A 349 17.07 0.51 -22.81
CA LYS A 349 17.62 -0.75 -22.31
C LYS A 349 17.81 -0.67 -20.80
N LEU A 350 17.74 -1.79 -20.12
CA LEU A 350 18.08 -1.87 -18.71
C LEU A 350 19.45 -1.24 -18.45
N SER A 351 19.52 -0.30 -17.52
CA SER A 351 20.73 0.45 -17.17
C SER A 351 21.15 0.16 -15.72
N GLU A 352 22.45 0.29 -15.44
CA GLU A 352 23.04 0.15 -14.10
C GLU A 352 23.01 1.48 -13.32
N GLY A 353 22.41 2.54 -13.88
CA GLY A 353 22.38 3.88 -13.26
C GLY A 353 21.87 3.87 -11.83
N ARG A 354 22.55 4.64 -10.96
CA ARG A 354 22.16 4.79 -9.55
C ARG A 354 20.75 5.37 -9.42
N ALA A 355 20.03 4.93 -8.40
CA ALA A 355 18.76 5.51 -8.01
C ALA A 355 18.98 6.77 -7.15
N HIS A 356 18.16 7.77 -7.39
CA HIS A 356 18.10 9.01 -6.61
C HIS A 356 16.65 9.30 -6.25
N PHE A 357 16.45 10.11 -5.22
CA PHE A 357 15.13 10.57 -4.87
C PHE A 357 15.13 11.99 -4.29
N GLN A 358 13.98 12.64 -4.37
CA GLN A 358 13.70 13.93 -3.76
C GLN A 358 12.32 13.91 -3.14
N VAL A 359 12.21 14.37 -1.89
CA VAL A 359 10.94 14.43 -1.16
C VAL A 359 10.40 15.86 -1.22
N LEU A 360 9.13 15.98 -1.62
CA LEU A 360 8.37 17.22 -1.63
C LEU A 360 7.25 17.06 -0.59
N THR A 361 7.39 17.73 0.55
CA THR A 361 6.36 17.74 1.59
C THR A 361 5.55 19.03 1.47
N LEU A 362 4.27 18.91 1.12
CA LEU A 362 3.38 20.04 1.03
C LEU A 362 3.05 20.58 2.42
N THR A 363 2.79 21.88 2.51
CA THR A 363 2.18 22.44 3.73
C THR A 363 0.75 21.96 3.89
N GLU A 364 0.17 22.10 5.07
CA GLU A 364 -1.24 21.74 5.30
C GLU A 364 -2.17 22.52 4.36
N ALA A 365 -1.91 23.81 4.12
CA ALA A 365 -2.69 24.64 3.21
C ALA A 365 -2.60 24.15 1.75
N GLN A 366 -1.41 23.79 1.28
CA GLN A 366 -1.21 23.22 -0.05
C GLN A 366 -1.87 21.85 -0.18
N THR A 367 -1.81 21.02 0.87
CA THR A 367 -2.47 19.72 0.91
C THR A 367 -3.99 19.88 0.82
N GLN A 368 -4.58 20.81 1.56
CA GLN A 368 -6.01 21.11 1.50
C GLN A 368 -6.42 21.65 0.12
N GLU A 369 -5.60 22.49 -0.51
CA GLU A 369 -5.87 22.97 -1.86
C GLU A 369 -5.83 21.83 -2.90
N ALA A 370 -4.84 20.94 -2.82
CA ALA A 370 -4.79 19.74 -3.68
C ALA A 370 -6.03 18.85 -3.48
N ALA A 371 -6.45 18.62 -2.23
CA ALA A 371 -7.66 17.86 -1.92
C ALA A 371 -8.93 18.56 -2.46
N ARG A 372 -9.03 19.89 -2.35
CA ARG A 372 -10.14 20.67 -2.89
C ARG A 372 -10.23 20.56 -4.42
N ARG A 373 -9.09 20.67 -5.13
CA ARG A 373 -9.02 20.48 -6.60
C ARG A 373 -9.41 19.07 -7.01
N SER A 374 -8.85 18.07 -6.33
CA SER A 374 -9.22 16.67 -6.55
C SER A 374 -10.72 16.46 -6.39
N ALA A 375 -11.30 16.99 -5.32
CA ALA A 375 -12.74 16.91 -5.06
C ALA A 375 -13.59 17.59 -6.15
N GLY A 376 -13.13 18.72 -6.70
CA GLY A 376 -13.81 19.41 -7.79
C GLY A 376 -13.80 18.66 -9.12
N ILE A 377 -12.79 17.83 -9.39
CA ILE A 377 -12.61 17.11 -10.65
C ILE A 377 -13.12 15.67 -10.56
N CYS A 378 -12.75 14.95 -9.51
CA CYS A 378 -13.01 13.50 -9.37
C CYS A 378 -14.12 13.19 -8.36
N GLY A 379 -14.64 14.20 -7.65
CA GLY A 379 -15.53 14.01 -6.52
C GLY A 379 -14.79 13.99 -5.17
N PRO A 380 -15.52 14.28 -4.07
CA PRO A 380 -14.91 14.66 -2.78
C PRO A 380 -14.11 13.56 -2.08
N LEU A 381 -14.21 12.31 -2.53
CA LEU A 381 -13.59 11.15 -1.86
C LEU A 381 -12.70 10.32 -2.80
N ILE A 382 -12.46 10.79 -4.04
CA ILE A 382 -11.72 10.04 -5.07
C ILE A 382 -10.52 10.86 -5.51
N ASN A 383 -9.32 10.52 -5.01
CA ASN A 383 -8.10 11.28 -5.25
C ASN A 383 -7.06 10.61 -6.18
N MET A 384 -7.11 9.28 -6.32
CA MET A 384 -6.10 8.55 -7.10
C MET A 384 -6.04 8.98 -8.58
N PRO A 385 -7.16 9.09 -9.33
CA PRO A 385 -7.10 9.54 -10.71
C PRO A 385 -6.54 10.96 -10.87
N PHE A 386 -6.81 11.85 -9.89
CA PHE A 386 -6.29 13.21 -9.87
C PHE A 386 -4.77 13.23 -9.69
N HIS A 387 -4.24 12.56 -8.66
CA HIS A 387 -2.79 12.50 -8.42
C HIS A 387 -2.03 11.86 -9.58
N LEU A 388 -2.59 10.79 -10.14
CA LEU A 388 -2.00 10.12 -11.30
C LEU A 388 -2.01 11.01 -12.54
N ALA A 389 -3.10 11.77 -12.79
CA ALA A 389 -3.17 12.74 -13.88
C ALA A 389 -2.12 13.84 -13.72
N CYS A 390 -1.94 14.39 -12.51
CA CYS A 390 -0.88 15.36 -12.23
C CYS A 390 0.51 14.79 -12.54
N ALA A 391 0.79 13.55 -12.14
CA ALA A 391 2.06 12.87 -12.43
C ALA A 391 2.26 12.63 -13.93
N MET A 392 1.25 12.17 -14.67
CA MET A 392 1.32 11.96 -16.13
C MET A 392 1.61 13.27 -16.86
N ARG A 393 0.92 14.35 -16.50
CA ARG A 393 1.11 15.67 -17.10
C ARG A 393 2.47 16.28 -16.77
N ALA A 394 3.04 15.97 -15.60
CA ALA A 394 4.41 16.36 -15.27
C ALA A 394 5.43 15.63 -16.15
N HIS A 395 5.22 14.35 -16.47
CA HIS A 395 6.04 13.61 -17.42
C HIS A 395 5.88 14.17 -18.86
N GLU A 396 4.65 14.48 -19.27
CA GLU A 396 4.38 15.13 -20.56
C GLU A 396 5.16 16.43 -20.72
N ALA A 397 5.22 17.28 -19.69
CA ALA A 397 5.98 18.55 -19.73
C ALA A 397 7.48 18.34 -19.99
N VAL A 398 8.07 17.26 -19.45
CA VAL A 398 9.46 16.90 -19.75
C VAL A 398 9.61 16.41 -21.20
N PHE A 399 8.67 15.63 -21.72
CA PHE A 399 8.69 15.20 -23.12
C PHE A 399 8.54 16.41 -24.08
N GLU A 400 7.66 17.35 -23.77
CA GLU A 400 7.49 18.61 -24.53
C GLU A 400 8.80 19.39 -24.55
N HIS A 401 9.48 19.53 -23.40
CA HIS A 401 10.79 20.18 -23.32
C HIS A 401 11.84 19.51 -24.20
N ARG A 402 11.81 18.16 -24.29
CA ARG A 402 12.68 17.38 -25.18
C ARG A 402 12.28 17.47 -26.67
N GLY A 403 11.18 18.13 -27.01
CA GLY A 403 10.61 18.14 -28.35
C GLY A 403 10.03 16.78 -28.78
N VAL A 404 9.72 15.90 -27.84
CA VAL A 404 9.12 14.57 -28.07
C VAL A 404 7.64 14.64 -27.74
N ARG A 405 6.81 14.03 -28.59
CA ARG A 405 5.36 13.90 -28.36
C ARG A 405 4.99 12.43 -28.36
N PRO A 406 4.89 11.79 -27.17
CA PRO A 406 4.45 10.41 -27.07
C PRO A 406 3.00 10.28 -27.54
N GLU A 407 2.65 9.19 -28.20
CA GLU A 407 1.24 8.92 -28.57
C GLU A 407 0.40 8.67 -27.32
N SER A 408 1.00 8.06 -26.31
CA SER A 408 0.35 7.80 -25.03
C SER A 408 1.36 7.70 -23.88
N LEU A 409 0.85 7.82 -22.65
CA LEU A 409 1.55 7.49 -21.41
C LEU A 409 0.80 6.39 -20.69
N MET A 410 1.48 5.31 -20.34
CA MET A 410 0.92 4.16 -19.63
C MET A 410 1.51 4.07 -18.23
N CYS A 411 0.68 3.75 -17.25
CA CYS A 411 1.11 3.51 -15.88
C CYS A 411 0.52 2.22 -15.33
N CYS A 412 1.32 1.53 -14.53
CA CYS A 412 0.92 0.35 -13.77
C CYS A 412 0.88 0.75 -12.28
N VAL A 413 -0.33 0.83 -11.72
CA VAL A 413 -0.57 1.28 -10.36
C VAL A 413 -0.90 0.08 -9.48
N PRO A 414 -0.14 -0.19 -8.40
CA PRO A 414 -0.48 -1.24 -7.46
C PRO A 414 -1.74 -0.84 -6.67
N VAL A 415 -2.66 -1.78 -6.53
CA VAL A 415 -3.93 -1.61 -5.82
C VAL A 415 -3.98 -2.64 -4.69
N GLN A 416 -4.17 -2.15 -3.46
CA GLN A 416 -4.27 -2.98 -2.26
C GLN A 416 -5.53 -3.86 -2.29
N VAL A 417 -5.38 -5.15 -1.95
CA VAL A 417 -6.50 -6.11 -1.88
C VAL A 417 -6.84 -6.55 -0.45
N ARG A 418 -6.08 -6.11 0.57
CA ARG A 418 -6.52 -6.29 1.97
C ARG A 418 -7.81 -5.52 2.20
N LYS A 419 -8.73 -6.08 2.98
CA LYS A 419 -9.88 -5.31 3.46
C LYS A 419 -9.40 -4.10 4.24
N LYS A 420 -10.02 -2.95 4.02
CA LYS A 420 -9.66 -1.75 4.76
C LYS A 420 -9.98 -1.91 6.25
N GLY A 421 -9.25 -1.19 7.09
CA GLY A 421 -9.34 -1.34 8.55
C GLY A 421 -8.58 -2.53 9.12
N THR A 422 -7.93 -3.37 8.28
CA THR A 422 -7.06 -4.45 8.77
C THR A 422 -5.74 -3.87 9.29
N ARG A 423 -5.11 -4.58 10.24
CA ARG A 423 -3.76 -4.28 10.74
C ARG A 423 -2.71 -5.30 10.29
N GLY A 424 -3.08 -6.20 9.37
CA GLY A 424 -2.23 -7.25 8.83
C GLY A 424 -2.88 -7.93 7.62
N PRO A 425 -2.27 -8.99 7.09
CA PRO A 425 -0.98 -9.57 7.49
C PRO A 425 0.20 -8.66 7.16
N LEU A 426 1.32 -8.84 7.89
CA LEU A 426 2.54 -8.05 7.73
C LEU A 426 3.27 -8.41 6.43
N PHE A 427 3.44 -9.71 6.23
CA PHE A 427 4.26 -10.25 5.14
C PHE A 427 3.40 -10.70 3.97
N GLN A 428 4.07 -10.98 2.84
CA GLN A 428 3.49 -11.30 1.52
C GLN A 428 2.91 -10.05 0.82
N ASN A 429 2.76 -10.12 -0.50
CA ASN A 429 2.19 -9.02 -1.29
C ASN A 429 0.67 -9.21 -1.44
N HIS A 430 -0.10 -8.28 -0.92
CA HIS A 430 -1.56 -8.26 -0.98
C HIS A 430 -2.05 -7.15 -1.90
N LEU A 431 -1.68 -7.25 -3.15
CA LEU A 431 -1.98 -6.24 -4.17
C LEU A 431 -2.41 -6.87 -5.48
N THR A 432 -3.04 -6.10 -6.30
CA THR A 432 -3.25 -6.33 -7.73
C THR A 432 -2.77 -5.12 -8.51
N MET A 433 -2.83 -5.16 -9.84
CA MET A 433 -2.27 -4.10 -10.67
C MET A 433 -3.35 -3.47 -11.56
N PHE A 434 -3.52 -2.16 -11.44
CA PHE A 434 -4.34 -1.35 -12.32
C PHE A 434 -3.46 -0.79 -13.44
N PHE A 435 -3.68 -1.26 -14.65
CA PHE A 435 -3.00 -0.77 -15.85
C PHE A 435 -3.88 0.29 -16.51
N CYS A 436 -3.35 1.47 -16.72
CA CYS A 436 -4.05 2.58 -17.35
C CYS A 436 -3.17 3.26 -18.41
N ASN A 437 -3.81 3.85 -19.40
CA ASN A 437 -3.16 4.52 -20.51
C ASN A 437 -3.92 5.82 -20.84
N LEU A 438 -3.20 6.93 -20.96
CA LEU A 438 -3.75 8.19 -21.48
C LEU A 438 -3.14 8.51 -22.83
N LEU A 439 -4.01 8.82 -23.80
CA LEU A 439 -3.59 9.34 -25.09
C LEU A 439 -3.13 10.80 -24.98
N ALA A 440 -2.26 11.24 -25.88
CA ALA A 440 -1.78 12.62 -25.92
C ALA A 440 -2.92 13.66 -25.92
N ALA A 441 -4.04 13.36 -26.60
CA ALA A 441 -5.21 14.25 -26.64
C ALA A 441 -5.90 14.39 -25.27
N GLU A 442 -5.81 13.38 -24.40
CA GLU A 442 -6.43 13.36 -23.08
C GLU A 442 -5.57 14.08 -22.02
N LEU A 443 -4.27 14.25 -22.28
CA LEU A 443 -3.33 14.95 -21.39
C LEU A 443 -3.47 16.48 -21.47
N GLY A 444 -4.14 17.04 -22.46
CA GLY A 444 -4.24 18.48 -22.71
C GLY A 444 -4.77 19.29 -21.51
N THR A 445 -5.76 18.79 -20.78
CA THR A 445 -6.24 19.40 -19.54
C THR A 445 -6.23 18.40 -18.38
N LEU A 446 -6.15 18.92 -17.16
CA LEU A 446 -6.14 18.08 -15.96
C LEU A 446 -7.47 17.34 -15.78
N GLU A 447 -8.59 18.02 -16.09
CA GLU A 447 -9.95 17.50 -16.02
C GLU A 447 -10.15 16.32 -17.00
N ALA A 448 -9.67 16.46 -18.26
CA ALA A 448 -9.76 15.39 -19.25
C ALA A 448 -8.93 14.19 -18.83
N ALA A 449 -7.68 14.40 -18.38
CA ALA A 449 -6.78 13.35 -17.92
C ALA A 449 -7.38 12.60 -16.71
N ALA A 450 -7.79 13.31 -15.67
CA ALA A 450 -8.36 12.72 -14.48
C ALA A 450 -9.71 12.03 -14.74
N GLY A 451 -10.55 12.60 -15.62
CA GLY A 451 -11.83 12.01 -16.03
C GLY A 451 -11.64 10.69 -16.77
N SER A 452 -10.69 10.61 -17.71
CA SER A 452 -10.37 9.37 -18.42
C SER A 452 -9.82 8.30 -17.46
N LEU A 453 -8.89 8.65 -16.57
CA LEU A 453 -8.38 7.73 -15.55
C LEU A 453 -9.48 7.23 -14.60
N HIS A 454 -10.41 8.10 -14.22
CA HIS A 454 -11.56 7.72 -13.41
C HIS A 454 -12.45 6.69 -14.12
N GLN A 455 -12.72 6.88 -15.40
CA GLN A 455 -13.49 5.92 -16.21
C GLN A 455 -12.77 4.57 -16.32
N GLN A 456 -11.46 4.58 -16.60
CA GLN A 456 -10.65 3.36 -16.67
C GLN A 456 -10.62 2.62 -15.33
N HIS A 457 -10.50 3.35 -14.23
CA HIS A 457 -10.51 2.78 -12.88
C HIS A 457 -11.89 2.17 -12.53
N THR A 458 -12.97 2.87 -12.86
CA THR A 458 -14.34 2.34 -12.69
C THR A 458 -14.53 1.04 -13.47
N ARG A 459 -14.06 1.01 -14.72
CA ARG A 459 -14.10 -0.19 -15.55
C ARG A 459 -13.28 -1.34 -14.95
N PHE A 460 -12.06 -1.05 -14.46
CA PHE A 460 -11.17 -2.02 -13.81
C PHE A 460 -11.89 -2.75 -12.67
N ILE A 461 -12.65 -2.03 -11.84
CA ILE A 461 -13.40 -2.61 -10.73
C ILE A 461 -14.64 -3.37 -11.25
N LYS A 462 -15.44 -2.78 -12.14
CA LYS A 462 -16.66 -3.41 -12.68
C LYS A 462 -16.38 -4.73 -13.40
N GLU A 463 -15.32 -4.79 -14.19
CA GLU A 463 -14.92 -5.98 -14.94
C GLU A 463 -14.07 -6.96 -14.11
N LYS A 464 -13.84 -6.68 -12.80
CA LYS A 464 -13.05 -7.52 -11.88
C LYS A 464 -11.65 -7.85 -12.45
N ILE A 465 -11.05 -6.90 -13.18
CA ILE A 465 -9.73 -7.08 -13.83
C ILE A 465 -8.64 -7.39 -12.80
N GLY A 466 -8.73 -6.80 -11.60
CA GLY A 466 -7.80 -7.09 -10.50
C GLY A 466 -7.80 -8.55 -10.08
N ASP A 467 -8.96 -9.19 -9.99
CA ASP A 467 -9.08 -10.62 -9.67
C ASP A 467 -8.59 -11.48 -10.83
N ALA A 468 -8.88 -11.08 -12.08
CA ALA A 468 -8.39 -11.76 -13.26
C ALA A 468 -6.85 -11.75 -13.33
N PHE A 469 -6.23 -10.62 -13.01
CA PHE A 469 -4.77 -10.50 -12.94
C PHE A 469 -4.18 -11.40 -11.84
N ARG A 470 -4.78 -11.41 -10.65
CA ARG A 470 -4.33 -12.27 -9.55
C ARG A 470 -4.45 -13.76 -9.89
N ASP A 471 -5.56 -14.19 -10.49
CA ASP A 471 -5.74 -15.58 -10.93
C ASP A 471 -4.73 -15.95 -12.04
N LEU A 472 -4.41 -15.02 -12.96
CA LEU A 472 -3.35 -15.22 -13.94
C LEU A 472 -1.98 -15.40 -13.26
N MET A 473 -1.62 -14.53 -12.31
CA MET A 473 -0.35 -14.63 -11.59
C MET A 473 -0.28 -15.93 -10.76
N TRP A 474 -1.37 -16.33 -10.14
CA TRP A 474 -1.45 -17.60 -9.42
C TRP A 474 -1.16 -18.80 -10.33
N MET A 475 -1.72 -18.80 -11.53
CA MET A 475 -1.50 -19.87 -12.52
C MET A 475 -0.06 -19.88 -13.05
N MET A 476 0.57 -18.72 -13.14
CA MET A 476 1.93 -18.57 -13.66
C MET A 476 3.02 -18.91 -12.62
N ARG A 477 2.71 -19.05 -11.34
CA ARG A 477 3.69 -19.31 -10.26
C ARG A 477 4.67 -20.46 -10.52
N PRO A 478 4.30 -21.58 -11.17
CA PRO A 478 5.26 -22.65 -11.49
C PRO A 478 6.23 -22.29 -12.60
N MET A 479 5.98 -21.21 -13.34
CA MET A 479 6.81 -20.79 -14.47
C MET A 479 8.13 -20.21 -13.98
N PRO A 480 9.25 -20.54 -14.61
CA PRO A 480 10.53 -19.89 -14.30
C PRO A 480 10.44 -18.37 -14.51
N PRO A 481 11.00 -17.54 -13.62
CA PRO A 481 10.93 -16.08 -13.73
C PRO A 481 11.40 -15.51 -15.07
N TRP A 482 12.46 -16.08 -15.66
CA TRP A 482 12.98 -15.64 -16.96
C TRP A 482 11.98 -15.82 -18.09
N LEU A 483 11.16 -16.89 -18.06
CA LEU A 483 10.14 -17.15 -19.07
C LEU A 483 8.95 -16.19 -18.90
N HIS A 484 8.56 -15.93 -17.65
CA HIS A 484 7.56 -14.91 -17.34
C HIS A 484 7.99 -13.53 -17.87
N MET A 485 9.23 -13.14 -17.58
CA MET A 485 9.79 -11.88 -18.07
C MET A 485 9.87 -11.81 -19.59
N PHE A 486 10.15 -12.93 -20.26
CA PHE A 486 10.10 -13.00 -21.71
C PHE A 486 8.70 -12.67 -22.25
N PHE A 487 7.65 -13.26 -21.69
CA PHE A 487 6.26 -12.96 -22.10
C PHE A 487 5.89 -11.51 -21.81
N ILE A 488 6.23 -10.99 -20.63
CA ILE A 488 5.98 -9.57 -20.31
C ILE A 488 6.71 -8.67 -21.31
N ASN A 489 8.01 -8.87 -21.52
CA ASN A 489 8.80 -8.06 -22.44
C ASN A 489 8.28 -8.13 -23.89
N PHE A 490 7.80 -9.29 -24.31
CA PHE A 490 7.23 -9.47 -25.64
C PHE A 490 5.95 -8.64 -25.83
N HIS A 491 5.02 -8.70 -24.86
CA HIS A 491 3.79 -7.93 -24.91
C HIS A 491 4.05 -6.43 -24.67
N MET A 492 4.92 -6.08 -23.73
CA MET A 492 5.19 -4.69 -23.34
C MET A 492 6.36 -4.06 -24.12
N LYS A 493 6.87 -4.73 -25.16
CA LYS A 493 7.94 -4.21 -26.02
C LYS A 493 9.19 -3.71 -25.24
N GLY A 494 9.49 -4.37 -24.13
CA GLY A 494 10.63 -4.05 -23.26
C GLY A 494 10.43 -2.87 -22.30
N LYS A 495 9.23 -2.28 -22.23
CA LYS A 495 8.90 -1.18 -21.30
C LYS A 495 7.74 -1.63 -20.41
N PHE A 496 7.90 -1.52 -19.08
CA PHE A 496 6.83 -1.88 -18.12
C PHE A 496 5.76 -0.81 -17.97
N SER A 497 6.15 0.45 -18.09
CA SER A 497 5.30 1.62 -17.96
C SER A 497 6.05 2.85 -18.46
N SER A 498 5.39 3.98 -18.55
CA SER A 498 6.03 5.28 -18.79
C SER A 498 6.76 5.79 -17.54
N PHE A 499 6.26 5.43 -16.36
CA PHE A 499 6.82 5.73 -15.04
C PHE A 499 6.13 4.85 -13.99
N TYR A 500 6.67 4.78 -12.78
CA TYR A 500 6.05 4.11 -11.64
C TYR A 500 5.25 5.11 -10.80
N HIS A 501 4.08 4.67 -10.32
CA HIS A 501 3.24 5.45 -9.42
C HIS A 501 2.59 4.56 -8.38
N SER A 502 2.58 5.03 -7.14
CA SER A 502 1.72 4.48 -6.09
C SER A 502 1.29 5.56 -5.12
N ASN A 503 0.17 5.32 -4.46
CA ASN A 503 -0.33 6.15 -3.37
C ASN A 503 -0.82 5.22 -2.26
N THR A 504 -0.13 5.23 -1.11
CA THR A 504 -0.47 4.37 0.03
C THR A 504 -1.53 5.00 0.94
N GLY A 505 -1.95 6.23 0.67
CA GLY A 505 -2.88 6.98 1.52
C GLY A 505 -2.18 7.55 2.75
N VAL A 506 -2.81 7.45 3.92
CA VAL A 506 -2.22 7.95 5.17
C VAL A 506 -1.22 6.94 5.70
N PHE A 507 0.06 7.30 5.72
CA PHE A 507 1.15 6.43 6.18
C PHE A 507 1.02 6.15 7.68
N ALA A 508 0.73 4.89 8.03
CA ALA A 508 0.65 4.40 9.40
C ALA A 508 0.13 5.46 10.39
N PRO A 509 -1.18 5.79 10.39
CA PRO A 509 -1.72 6.94 11.13
C PRO A 509 -1.46 6.85 12.65
N GLU A 510 -1.40 5.64 13.21
CA GLU A 510 -1.08 5.38 14.61
C GLU A 510 0.39 5.57 14.97
N LEU A 511 1.30 5.60 13.97
CA LEU A 511 2.74 5.75 14.21
C LEU A 511 3.11 7.23 14.39
N THR A 512 2.69 7.82 15.51
CA THR A 512 3.01 9.21 15.90
C THR A 512 4.34 9.32 16.64
N ARG A 513 4.82 8.21 17.22
CA ARG A 513 6.11 8.06 17.87
C ARG A 513 6.76 6.76 17.42
N PHE A 514 8.11 6.72 17.39
CA PHE A 514 8.89 5.52 17.10
C PHE A 514 10.06 5.43 18.07
N ALA A 515 10.13 4.33 18.82
CA ALA A 515 11.16 4.11 19.84
C ALA A 515 11.36 5.32 20.77
N GLY A 516 10.27 5.96 21.21
CA GLY A 516 10.27 7.11 22.09
C GLY A 516 10.44 8.50 21.44
N ALA A 517 10.91 8.60 20.19
CA ALA A 517 11.01 9.85 19.44
C ALA A 517 9.69 10.19 18.71
N ALA A 518 9.39 11.47 18.48
CA ALA A 518 8.21 11.87 17.71
C ALA A 518 8.46 11.71 16.19
N VAL A 519 7.49 11.17 15.47
CA VAL A 519 7.54 11.04 14.01
C VAL A 519 7.12 12.37 13.38
N THR A 520 8.05 13.04 12.72
CA THR A 520 7.83 14.34 12.07
C THR A 520 7.39 14.20 10.63
N ASN A 521 7.87 13.15 9.93
CA ASN A 521 7.50 12.80 8.57
C ASN A 521 7.70 11.30 8.32
N ALA A 522 7.04 10.74 7.29
CA ALA A 522 7.31 9.38 6.83
C ALA A 522 6.90 9.24 5.37
N TYR A 523 7.69 8.44 4.61
CA TYR A 523 7.46 8.22 3.18
C TYR A 523 8.14 6.94 2.69
N HIS A 524 7.74 6.50 1.49
CA HIS A 524 8.36 5.37 0.82
C HIS A 524 9.26 5.81 -0.34
N VAL A 525 10.34 5.07 -0.53
CA VAL A 525 11.16 5.05 -1.74
C VAL A 525 11.11 3.63 -2.31
N PRO A 526 10.12 3.31 -3.15
CA PRO A 526 10.01 1.98 -3.75
C PRO A 526 11.12 1.71 -4.75
N SER A 527 11.33 0.43 -5.04
CA SER A 527 12.20 0.01 -6.14
C SER A 527 11.58 0.35 -7.50
N PHE A 528 12.42 0.74 -8.44
CA PHE A 528 12.04 1.02 -9.82
C PHE A 528 13.17 0.70 -10.79
N SER A 529 12.80 0.23 -11.98
CA SER A 529 13.76 -0.10 -13.04
C SER A 529 14.03 1.10 -13.97
N ASP A 530 15.09 1.02 -14.75
CA ASP A 530 15.27 1.83 -15.94
C ASP A 530 15.42 0.89 -17.16
N PRO A 531 14.48 0.91 -18.13
CA PRO A 531 13.28 1.74 -18.22
C PRO A 531 12.22 1.36 -17.18
N PRO A 532 11.28 2.28 -16.81
CA PRO A 532 11.09 3.65 -17.29
C PRO A 532 12.03 4.70 -16.67
N GLY A 533 12.76 4.38 -15.63
CA GLY A 533 13.77 5.22 -15.00
C GLY A 533 13.23 6.31 -14.07
N THR A 534 11.91 6.45 -13.93
CA THR A 534 11.28 7.46 -13.06
C THR A 534 10.09 6.88 -12.29
N GLY A 535 9.80 7.49 -11.14
CA GLY A 535 8.63 7.19 -10.33
C GLY A 535 8.17 8.38 -9.48
N VAL A 536 6.87 8.46 -9.25
CA VAL A 536 6.24 9.43 -8.33
C VAL A 536 5.39 8.67 -7.34
N PHE A 537 5.74 8.76 -6.08
CA PHE A 537 5.06 8.05 -5.01
C PHE A 537 4.45 9.06 -4.04
N ALA A 538 3.24 8.79 -3.59
CA ALA A 538 2.49 9.69 -2.74
C ALA A 538 2.03 8.99 -1.48
N ASN A 539 2.04 9.70 -0.38
CA ASN A 539 1.37 9.34 0.87
C ASN A 539 1.05 10.62 1.66
N GLU A 540 0.24 10.48 2.69
CA GLU A 540 0.00 11.55 3.65
C GLU A 540 0.64 11.22 4.99
N LYS A 541 1.24 12.21 5.65
CA LYS A 541 1.72 12.08 7.03
C LYS A 541 1.48 13.38 7.79
N ASN A 542 0.90 13.26 9.00
CA ASN A 542 0.59 14.41 9.85
C ASN A 542 -0.23 15.50 9.11
N GLY A 543 -1.24 15.09 8.31
CA GLY A 543 -2.09 16.00 7.55
C GLY A 543 -1.42 16.70 6.36
N ARG A 544 -0.23 16.23 5.93
CA ARG A 544 0.52 16.79 4.81
C ARG A 544 0.72 15.73 3.73
N LEU A 545 0.47 16.11 2.48
CA LEU A 545 0.80 15.29 1.32
C LEU A 545 2.32 15.28 1.13
N VAL A 546 2.87 14.09 1.04
CA VAL A 546 4.29 13.83 0.80
C VAL A 546 4.43 13.16 -0.56
N LEU A 547 5.21 13.77 -1.45
CA LEU A 547 5.50 13.24 -2.77
C LEU A 547 6.97 12.88 -2.84
N THR A 548 7.26 11.65 -3.23
CA THR A 548 8.63 11.18 -3.46
C THR A 548 8.85 11.02 -4.95
N LEU A 549 9.63 11.93 -5.55
CA LEU A 549 10.11 11.83 -6.92
C LEU A 549 11.38 10.97 -6.94
N CYS A 550 11.36 9.88 -7.70
CA CYS A 550 12.50 9.00 -7.87
C CYS A 550 12.96 8.99 -9.34
N TRP A 551 14.27 8.91 -9.56
CA TRP A 551 14.83 8.78 -10.91
C TRP A 551 16.13 7.97 -10.90
N ARG A 552 16.43 7.31 -12.01
CA ARG A 552 17.74 6.71 -12.27
C ARG A 552 18.66 7.73 -12.91
N GLU A 553 19.94 7.62 -12.60
CA GLU A 553 21.01 8.47 -13.17
C GLU A 553 20.92 8.47 -14.71
N GLY A 554 21.00 9.67 -15.29
CA GLY A 554 20.87 9.86 -16.75
C GLY A 554 19.43 9.93 -17.28
N THR A 555 18.41 9.66 -16.46
CA THR A 555 17.00 9.71 -16.90
C THR A 555 16.49 11.14 -17.08
N MET A 556 16.79 12.02 -16.14
CA MET A 556 16.41 13.45 -16.17
C MET A 556 17.59 14.30 -15.72
N THR A 557 17.81 15.40 -16.41
CA THR A 557 18.71 16.48 -15.97
C THR A 557 18.08 17.25 -14.81
N GLU A 558 18.89 18.07 -14.13
CA GLU A 558 18.39 18.96 -13.06
C GLU A 558 17.33 19.93 -13.55
N GLY A 559 17.54 20.53 -14.73
CA GLY A 559 16.56 21.42 -15.35
C GLY A 559 15.24 20.73 -15.69
N GLU A 560 15.29 19.48 -16.17
CA GLU A 560 14.09 18.69 -16.44
C GLU A 560 13.36 18.29 -15.17
N ARG A 561 14.07 18.03 -14.07
CA ARG A 561 13.43 17.81 -12.76
C ARG A 561 12.71 19.06 -12.27
N GLY A 562 13.30 20.25 -12.49
CA GLY A 562 12.64 21.54 -12.23
C GLY A 562 11.32 21.66 -13.00
N ILE A 563 11.35 21.43 -14.32
CA ILE A 563 10.14 21.46 -15.18
C ILE A 563 9.08 20.47 -14.68
N PHE A 564 9.51 19.26 -14.33
CA PHE A 564 8.63 18.23 -13.79
C PHE A 564 7.94 18.70 -12.50
N ILE A 565 8.73 19.17 -11.53
CA ILE A 565 8.22 19.61 -10.21
C ILE A 565 7.30 20.82 -10.37
N ASP A 566 7.66 21.80 -11.16
CA ASP A 566 6.86 23.00 -11.41
C ASP A 566 5.50 22.65 -11.99
N ARG A 567 5.47 21.71 -12.96
CA ARG A 567 4.20 21.23 -13.53
C ARG A 567 3.38 20.46 -12.52
N LEU A 568 3.99 19.54 -11.78
CA LEU A 568 3.32 18.75 -10.75
C LEU A 568 2.70 19.64 -9.67
N MET A 569 3.45 20.60 -9.14
CA MET A 569 2.99 21.53 -8.11
C MET A 569 1.89 22.46 -8.62
N LYS A 570 2.00 22.94 -9.86
CA LYS A 570 0.97 23.75 -10.52
C LYS A 570 -0.36 22.99 -10.65
N ASP A 571 -0.31 21.74 -11.14
CA ASP A 571 -1.52 20.94 -11.33
C ASP A 571 -2.15 20.51 -9.99
N LEU A 572 -1.35 20.28 -8.95
CA LEU A 572 -1.83 20.10 -7.57
C LEU A 572 -2.42 21.38 -6.95
N GLY A 573 -2.11 22.57 -7.48
CA GLY A 573 -2.49 23.87 -6.88
C GLY A 573 -1.60 24.27 -5.71
N ALA A 574 -0.38 23.76 -5.68
CA ALA A 574 0.59 23.97 -4.60
C ALA A 574 1.80 24.81 -5.03
N ALA A 575 1.75 25.41 -6.25
CA ALA A 575 2.79 26.28 -6.78
C ALA A 575 2.86 27.62 -6.06
#